data_db0bf72f08a2a9617889ad88821462e0
#
_entry.id   db0bf72f08a2a9617889ad88821462e0
#
_cell.length_a   1.000
_cell.length_b   1.000
_cell.length_c   1.000
_cell.angle_alpha   90.00
_cell.angle_beta   90.00
_cell.angle_gamma   90.00
#
_symmetry.space_group_name_H-M   'P 1'
#
loop_
_entity.id
_entity.type
_entity.pdbx_description
1 polymer ?
#
loop_
_entity_poly.entity_id
_entity_poly.type
_entity_poly.pdbx_seq_one_letter_code
_entity_poly.pdbx_strand_id
1 'polypeptide(L)'
;MGLMVFGGLMTIPNLAVAAPAKKESVEIKKYDTLNAAAEDYAKVLQEISNYGSRKMLKSINPDVDKYVEKTNDSTLKKQWEESNTMLIEQFEVSVYQVNEKGNNGEVVFLVKGYDEKALDKYLGDNAKKYVTKVDNSKDEVEVDIEKYIKLQYDYLKKTKKINLATSTVKFTKGNDNKWQVVK
;
A
#
# COMPACT_ATOMS: atom_id res chain seq x y z
N MET A 1 23.21 -4.75 -12.40
CA MET A 1 22.11 -4.80 -11.40
C MET A 1 21.41 -3.45 -11.41
N GLY A 2 20.29 -3.37 -12.11
CA GLY A 2 19.48 -2.14 -12.11
C GLY A 2 18.72 -2.07 -10.80
N LEU A 3 19.14 -1.22 -9.86
CA LEU A 3 18.27 -0.80 -8.78
C LEU A 3 17.18 0.05 -9.44
N MET A 4 15.99 -0.49 -9.63
CA MET A 4 14.85 0.36 -9.93
C MET A 4 14.64 1.25 -8.70
N VAL A 5 15.15 2.47 -8.75
CA VAL A 5 14.67 3.54 -7.89
C VAL A 5 13.16 3.56 -8.11
N PHE A 6 12.37 3.59 -7.05
CA PHE A 6 10.92 3.56 -7.06
C PHE A 6 10.33 4.61 -8.02
N GLY A 7 10.39 4.36 -9.30
CA GLY A 7 9.82 5.15 -10.38
C GLY A 7 8.63 4.43 -11.03
N GLY A 8 8.07 3.47 -10.34
CA GLY A 8 6.87 2.77 -10.79
C GLY A 8 5.67 3.34 -10.07
N LEU A 9 4.88 4.13 -10.79
CA LEU A 9 3.53 4.54 -10.44
C LEU A 9 2.82 3.45 -9.61
N MET A 10 2.85 3.59 -8.28
CA MET A 10 1.77 3.07 -7.49
C MET A 10 0.54 3.91 -7.84
N THR A 11 -0.07 3.61 -8.96
CA THR A 11 -1.43 4.06 -9.15
C THR A 11 -2.18 3.57 -7.92
N ILE A 12 -2.73 4.50 -7.12
CA ILE A 12 -3.80 4.17 -6.18
C ILE A 12 -4.65 3.19 -6.96
N PRO A 13 -4.76 1.91 -6.53
CA PRO A 13 -5.53 0.95 -7.30
C PRO A 13 -6.87 1.62 -7.50
N ASN A 14 -7.25 1.84 -8.75
CA ASN A 14 -8.55 2.39 -9.07
C ASN A 14 -9.50 1.47 -8.30
N LEU A 15 -10.12 1.97 -7.23
CA LEU A 15 -10.96 1.21 -6.31
C LEU A 15 -12.26 0.73 -7.00
N ALA A 16 -12.24 0.70 -8.32
CA ALA A 16 -13.12 -0.10 -9.14
C ALA A 16 -12.78 -1.56 -8.85
N VAL A 17 -13.61 -2.16 -8.03
CA VAL A 17 -13.58 -3.55 -7.60
C VAL A 17 -13.18 -4.46 -8.78
N ALA A 18 -11.92 -4.85 -8.85
CA ALA A 18 -11.52 -6.00 -9.63
C ALA A 18 -12.11 -7.22 -8.91
N ALA A 19 -13.26 -7.68 -9.39
CA ALA A 19 -13.88 -8.89 -8.90
C ALA A 19 -12.85 -10.03 -8.98
N PRO A 20 -12.67 -10.81 -7.91
CA PRO A 20 -11.78 -11.98 -7.95
C PRO A 20 -12.31 -12.94 -9.01
N ALA A 21 -11.44 -13.29 -9.97
CA ALA A 21 -11.72 -14.28 -11.00
C ALA A 21 -11.72 -15.69 -10.39
N LYS A 22 -12.69 -16.02 -9.56
CA LYS A 22 -13.15 -17.35 -9.21
C LYS A 22 -14.62 -17.26 -8.84
N LYS A 23 -15.45 -18.03 -9.54
CA LYS A 23 -16.87 -18.28 -9.24
C LYS A 23 -16.98 -19.19 -7.99
N GLU A 24 -16.56 -18.70 -6.84
CA GLU A 24 -17.17 -19.09 -5.58
C GLU A 24 -18.28 -18.08 -5.35
N SER A 25 -19.46 -18.53 -5.00
CA SER A 25 -20.58 -17.69 -4.62
C SER A 25 -20.13 -16.90 -3.40
N VAL A 26 -19.60 -15.69 -3.65
CA VAL A 26 -19.23 -14.77 -2.57
C VAL A 26 -20.55 -14.45 -1.87
N GLU A 27 -20.72 -15.00 -0.70
CA GLU A 27 -21.87 -14.71 0.15
C GLU A 27 -21.82 -13.20 0.43
N ILE A 28 -22.86 -12.47 -0.08
CA ILE A 28 -22.94 -11.03 0.10
C ILE A 28 -23.24 -10.80 1.57
N LYS A 29 -22.25 -10.32 2.31
CA LYS A 29 -22.44 -9.95 3.70
C LYS A 29 -23.51 -8.86 3.82
N LYS A 30 -24.41 -9.01 4.77
CA LYS A 30 -25.52 -8.11 5.03
C LYS A 30 -25.44 -7.57 6.44
N TYR A 31 -25.75 -6.28 6.60
CA TYR A 31 -25.52 -5.54 7.84
C TYR A 31 -26.79 -4.83 8.31
N ASP A 32 -26.96 -4.72 9.62
CA ASP A 32 -28.10 -4.04 10.25
C ASP A 32 -28.05 -2.53 10.06
N THR A 33 -26.85 -1.96 10.00
CA THR A 33 -26.64 -0.51 9.84
C THR A 33 -25.69 -0.22 8.69
N LEU A 34 -25.82 0.96 8.07
CA LEU A 34 -24.91 1.42 7.04
C LEU A 34 -23.49 1.62 7.60
N ASN A 35 -23.37 2.07 8.85
CA ASN A 35 -22.05 2.20 9.49
C ASN A 35 -21.34 0.84 9.63
N ALA A 36 -22.05 -0.21 10.05
CA ALA A 36 -21.45 -1.56 10.15
C ALA A 36 -21.00 -2.09 8.77
N ALA A 37 -21.81 -1.84 7.74
CA ALA A 37 -21.45 -2.17 6.36
C ALA A 37 -20.20 -1.41 5.89
N ALA A 38 -20.14 -0.12 6.19
CA ALA A 38 -19.02 0.76 5.84
C ALA A 38 -17.71 0.33 6.52
N GLU A 39 -17.76 0.05 7.81
CA GLU A 39 -16.59 -0.38 8.60
C GLU A 39 -16.03 -1.73 8.11
N ASP A 40 -16.89 -2.69 7.81
CA ASP A 40 -16.43 -3.97 7.25
C ASP A 40 -15.87 -3.79 5.83
N TYR A 41 -16.48 -2.95 5.02
CA TYR A 41 -15.96 -2.64 3.69
C TYR A 41 -14.61 -1.93 3.73
N ALA A 42 -14.39 -1.01 4.69
CA ALA A 42 -13.08 -0.39 4.91
C ALA A 42 -11.98 -1.43 5.20
N LYS A 43 -12.29 -2.45 6.01
CA LYS A 43 -11.35 -3.57 6.29
C LYS A 43 -11.03 -4.36 5.02
N VAL A 44 -12.03 -4.65 4.20
CA VAL A 44 -11.81 -5.35 2.92
C VAL A 44 -10.91 -4.52 1.99
N LEU A 45 -11.15 -3.21 1.89
CA LEU A 45 -10.31 -2.32 1.10
C LEU A 45 -8.86 -2.27 1.64
N GLN A 46 -8.71 -2.26 2.96
CA GLN A 46 -7.40 -2.30 3.62
C GLN A 46 -6.65 -3.60 3.29
N GLU A 47 -7.33 -4.75 3.35
CA GLU A 47 -6.74 -6.05 3.02
C GLU A 47 -6.32 -6.13 1.55
N ILE A 48 -7.16 -5.63 0.62
CA ILE A 48 -6.84 -5.55 -0.81
C ILE A 48 -5.60 -4.68 -1.03
N SER A 49 -5.54 -3.52 -0.38
CA SER A 49 -4.40 -2.60 -0.47
C SER A 49 -3.11 -3.27 0.04
N ASN A 50 -3.15 -3.91 1.19
CA ASN A 50 -2.01 -4.62 1.77
C ASN A 50 -1.55 -5.80 0.89
N TYR A 51 -2.50 -6.52 0.27
CA TYR A 51 -2.18 -7.60 -0.66
C TYR A 51 -1.48 -7.08 -1.92
N GLY A 52 -1.98 -5.98 -2.49
CA GLY A 52 -1.37 -5.31 -3.64
C GLY A 52 0.06 -4.84 -3.33
N SER A 53 0.26 -4.14 -2.23
CA SER A 53 1.57 -3.69 -1.75
C SER A 53 2.54 -4.85 -1.55
N ARG A 54 2.07 -5.95 -0.93
CA ARG A 54 2.88 -7.16 -0.69
C ARG A 54 3.34 -7.83 -1.97
N LYS A 55 2.47 -7.91 -2.99
CA LYS A 55 2.83 -8.44 -4.31
C LYS A 55 3.89 -7.59 -4.99
N MET A 56 3.73 -6.27 -4.93
CA MET A 56 4.63 -5.34 -5.58
C MET A 56 6.01 -5.37 -4.94
N LEU A 57 6.12 -5.32 -3.62
CA LEU A 57 7.40 -5.36 -2.92
C LEU A 57 8.25 -6.58 -3.26
N LYS A 58 7.61 -7.75 -3.42
CA LYS A 58 8.31 -8.99 -3.83
C LYS A 58 8.97 -8.90 -5.22
N SER A 59 8.53 -7.98 -6.06
CA SER A 59 9.06 -7.82 -7.43
C SER A 59 10.12 -6.72 -7.57
N ILE A 60 10.23 -5.82 -6.59
CA ILE A 60 11.02 -4.60 -6.77
C ILE A 60 12.49 -4.76 -6.37
N ASN A 61 12.78 -5.44 -5.26
CA ASN A 61 14.13 -5.49 -4.70
C ASN A 61 14.66 -6.90 -4.43
N PRO A 62 14.67 -7.82 -5.42
CA PRO A 62 15.09 -9.21 -5.19
C PRO A 62 16.57 -9.33 -4.76
N ASP A 63 17.42 -8.40 -5.15
CA ASP A 63 18.84 -8.43 -4.78
C ASP A 63 19.07 -7.95 -3.35
N VAL A 64 18.24 -7.01 -2.86
CA VAL A 64 18.24 -6.60 -1.45
C VAL A 64 17.79 -7.75 -0.56
N ASP A 65 16.71 -8.45 -0.93
CA ASP A 65 16.23 -9.62 -0.21
C ASP A 65 17.31 -10.69 -0.10
N LYS A 66 17.96 -11.04 -1.22
CA LYS A 66 19.06 -12.02 -1.23
C LYS A 66 20.24 -11.60 -0.36
N TYR A 67 20.57 -10.31 -0.30
CA TYR A 67 21.61 -9.78 0.55
C TYR A 67 21.24 -9.93 2.01
N VAL A 68 20.03 -9.54 2.37
CA VAL A 68 19.53 -9.60 3.76
C VAL A 68 19.40 -11.06 4.25
N GLU A 69 19.03 -12.00 3.40
CA GLU A 69 19.02 -13.42 3.75
C GLU A 69 20.40 -13.92 4.18
N LYS A 70 21.45 -13.48 3.49
CA LYS A 70 22.84 -13.93 3.68
C LYS A 70 23.62 -13.20 4.77
N THR A 71 23.25 -11.98 5.12
CA THR A 71 23.95 -11.21 6.16
C THR A 71 23.75 -11.82 7.54
N ASN A 72 24.74 -11.66 8.42
CA ASN A 72 24.64 -12.01 9.84
C ASN A 72 24.23 -10.79 10.70
N ASP A 73 24.05 -9.62 10.11
CA ASP A 73 23.62 -8.41 10.82
C ASP A 73 22.14 -8.48 11.16
N SER A 74 21.84 -8.80 12.41
CA SER A 74 20.45 -8.90 12.91
C SER A 74 19.75 -7.55 12.94
N THR A 75 20.47 -6.45 13.12
CA THR A 75 19.91 -5.08 13.09
C THR A 75 19.45 -4.73 11.69
N LEU A 76 20.27 -5.02 10.69
CA LEU A 76 19.93 -4.79 9.29
C LEU A 76 18.72 -5.62 8.85
N LYS A 77 18.66 -6.91 9.23
CA LYS A 77 17.51 -7.76 8.99
C LYS A 77 16.22 -7.14 9.54
N LYS A 78 16.28 -6.73 10.81
CA LYS A 78 15.12 -6.10 11.47
C LYS A 78 14.71 -4.79 10.78
N GLN A 79 15.65 -3.94 10.41
CA GLN A 79 15.34 -2.69 9.68
C GLN A 79 14.68 -2.96 8.33
N TRP A 80 15.14 -3.98 7.60
CA TRP A 80 14.54 -4.37 6.33
C TRP A 80 13.12 -4.93 6.51
N GLU A 81 12.91 -5.83 7.47
CA GLU A 81 11.59 -6.39 7.79
C GLU A 81 10.59 -5.30 8.23
N GLU A 82 11.01 -4.38 9.10
CA GLU A 82 10.17 -3.26 9.52
C GLU A 82 9.86 -2.30 8.36
N SER A 83 10.84 -2.02 7.48
CA SER A 83 10.62 -1.21 6.28
C SER A 83 9.60 -1.86 5.35
N ASN A 84 9.74 -3.15 5.10
CA ASN A 84 8.79 -3.90 4.28
C ASN A 84 7.39 -3.92 4.89
N THR A 85 7.28 -4.08 6.21
CA THR A 85 6.01 -4.01 6.92
C THR A 85 5.37 -2.62 6.76
N MET A 86 6.12 -1.54 6.96
CA MET A 86 5.63 -0.18 6.77
C MET A 86 5.16 0.08 5.34
N LEU A 87 5.86 -0.46 4.33
CA LEU A 87 5.49 -0.34 2.92
C LEU A 87 4.29 -1.24 2.53
N ILE A 88 4.15 -2.41 3.14
CA ILE A 88 2.97 -3.26 2.96
C ILE A 88 1.72 -2.56 3.52
N GLU A 89 1.86 -1.96 4.69
CA GLU A 89 0.80 -1.25 5.41
C GLU A 89 0.78 0.25 5.07
N GLN A 90 1.35 0.62 3.92
CA GLN A 90 1.49 2.03 3.55
C GLN A 90 0.16 2.76 3.43
N PHE A 91 -0.89 2.07 2.96
CA PHE A 91 -2.22 2.65 2.87
C PHE A 91 -3.01 2.36 4.14
N GLU A 92 -3.81 3.35 4.54
CA GLU A 92 -4.74 3.27 5.66
C GLU A 92 -6.11 3.75 5.17
N VAL A 93 -7.08 2.84 5.20
CA VAL A 93 -8.44 3.12 4.72
C VAL A 93 -9.36 3.28 5.91
N SER A 94 -10.10 4.37 5.97
CA SER A 94 -11.06 4.65 7.03
C SER A 94 -12.35 5.24 6.48
N VAL A 95 -13.44 5.05 7.20
CA VAL A 95 -14.71 5.72 6.91
C VAL A 95 -14.56 7.20 7.26
N TYR A 96 -14.80 8.06 6.28
CA TYR A 96 -14.74 9.51 6.45
C TYR A 96 -16.12 10.14 6.65
N GLN A 97 -17.10 9.72 5.85
CA GLN A 97 -18.45 10.24 5.91
C GLN A 97 -19.45 9.17 5.52
N VAL A 98 -20.60 9.14 6.20
CA VAL A 98 -21.71 8.24 5.92
C VAL A 98 -22.96 9.09 5.71
N ASN A 99 -23.61 8.93 4.56
CA ASN A 99 -24.86 9.58 4.21
C ASN A 99 -25.94 8.53 3.94
N GLU A 100 -26.99 8.52 4.72
CA GLU A 100 -28.12 7.62 4.57
C GLU A 100 -29.37 8.40 4.12
N LYS A 101 -30.02 7.94 3.05
CA LYS A 101 -31.28 8.51 2.57
C LYS A 101 -32.25 7.40 2.17
N GLY A 102 -33.16 7.06 3.08
CA GLY A 102 -34.10 5.95 2.90
C GLY A 102 -33.35 4.62 2.74
N ASN A 103 -33.55 3.96 1.61
CA ASN A 103 -32.89 2.67 1.30
C ASN A 103 -31.55 2.83 0.54
N ASN A 104 -31.08 4.05 0.36
CA ASN A 104 -29.81 4.32 -0.30
C ASN A 104 -28.80 4.87 0.71
N GLY A 105 -27.56 4.40 0.60
CA GLY A 105 -26.43 4.87 1.38
C GLY A 105 -25.27 5.28 0.48
N GLU A 106 -24.56 6.30 0.89
CA GLU A 106 -23.34 6.75 0.25
C GLU A 106 -22.28 6.92 1.33
N VAL A 107 -21.16 6.22 1.17
CA VAL A 107 -20.06 6.24 2.12
C VAL A 107 -18.82 6.76 1.43
N VAL A 108 -18.20 7.78 2.02
CA VAL A 108 -16.91 8.29 1.59
C VAL A 108 -15.83 7.67 2.45
N PHE A 109 -14.86 7.04 1.82
CA PHE A 109 -13.66 6.49 2.44
C PHE A 109 -12.49 7.44 2.24
N LEU A 110 -11.70 7.65 3.29
CA LEU A 110 -10.43 8.36 3.22
C LEU A 110 -9.30 7.35 3.13
N VAL A 111 -8.43 7.55 2.15
CA VAL A 111 -7.18 6.80 2.00
C VAL A 111 -6.03 7.70 2.42
N LYS A 112 -5.30 7.29 3.44
CA LYS A 112 -4.01 7.88 3.84
C LYS A 112 -2.87 6.98 3.39
N GLY A 113 -1.71 7.57 3.16
CA GLY A 113 -0.52 6.80 2.81
C GLY A 113 0.74 7.66 2.84
N TYR A 114 1.88 7.03 2.58
CA TYR A 114 3.12 7.77 2.39
C TYR A 114 3.08 8.51 1.05
N ASP A 115 3.71 9.68 1.01
CA ASP A 115 3.98 10.39 -0.24
C ASP A 115 5.17 9.71 -0.94
N GLU A 116 4.86 8.91 -1.98
CA GLU A 116 5.86 8.17 -2.75
C GLU A 116 6.84 9.10 -3.45
N LYS A 117 6.35 10.22 -3.99
CA LYS A 117 7.21 11.20 -4.65
C LYS A 117 8.19 11.83 -3.68
N ALA A 118 7.77 12.03 -2.43
CA ALA A 118 8.64 12.53 -1.39
C ALA A 118 9.68 11.47 -0.97
N LEU A 119 9.32 10.18 -0.92
CA LEU A 119 10.26 9.09 -0.66
C LEU A 119 11.29 8.97 -1.81
N ASP A 120 10.83 8.94 -3.06
CA ASP A 120 11.70 8.86 -4.24
C ASP A 120 12.66 10.05 -4.29
N LYS A 121 12.13 11.25 -4.05
CA LYS A 121 12.94 12.46 -3.97
C LYS A 121 13.99 12.36 -2.86
N TYR A 122 13.59 11.91 -1.67
CA TYR A 122 14.51 11.76 -0.54
C TYR A 122 15.64 10.75 -0.85
N LEU A 123 15.31 9.60 -1.43
CA LEU A 123 16.30 8.61 -1.84
C LEU A 123 17.21 9.16 -2.94
N GLY A 124 16.64 9.83 -3.94
CA GLY A 124 17.41 10.48 -5.01
C GLY A 124 18.37 11.56 -4.50
N ASP A 125 17.89 12.48 -3.67
CA ASP A 125 18.71 13.55 -3.07
C ASP A 125 19.86 12.99 -2.21
N ASN A 126 19.70 11.78 -1.67
CA ASN A 126 20.69 11.11 -0.85
C ASN A 126 21.45 9.98 -1.60
N ALA A 127 21.27 9.82 -2.90
CA ALA A 127 21.85 8.73 -3.71
C ALA A 127 23.37 8.61 -3.51
N LYS A 128 24.09 9.73 -3.43
CA LYS A 128 25.54 9.75 -3.17
C LYS A 128 25.97 9.08 -1.86
N LYS A 129 25.06 8.79 -0.95
CA LYS A 129 25.37 8.12 0.32
C LYS A 129 25.40 6.60 0.18
N TYR A 130 24.71 6.04 -0.82
CA TYR A 130 24.60 4.60 -1.03
C TYR A 130 24.98 4.13 -2.44
N VAL A 131 24.95 5.01 -3.45
CA VAL A 131 25.46 4.67 -4.78
C VAL A 131 26.98 4.72 -4.76
N THR A 132 27.62 3.60 -5.08
CA THR A 132 29.09 3.43 -5.04
C THR A 132 29.71 3.56 -6.43
N LYS A 133 28.99 3.19 -7.48
CA LYS A 133 29.46 3.28 -8.87
C LYS A 133 28.30 3.42 -9.83
N VAL A 134 28.52 4.15 -10.91
CA VAL A 134 27.60 4.25 -12.05
C VAL A 134 28.39 3.87 -13.30
N ASP A 135 27.92 2.87 -14.05
CA ASP A 135 28.47 2.49 -15.35
C ASP A 135 27.45 2.82 -16.45
N ASN A 136 27.58 4.00 -16.99
CA ASN A 136 26.67 4.49 -18.04
C ASN A 136 26.74 3.66 -19.34
N SER A 137 27.81 2.89 -19.55
CA SER A 137 27.96 2.05 -20.75
C SER A 137 27.10 0.79 -20.69
N LYS A 138 26.74 0.36 -19.49
CA LYS A 138 25.95 -0.86 -19.20
C LYS A 138 24.59 -0.56 -18.58
N ASP A 139 24.28 0.71 -18.33
CA ASP A 139 23.12 1.12 -17.55
C ASP A 139 23.06 0.44 -16.16
N GLU A 140 24.23 0.28 -15.53
CA GLU A 140 24.39 -0.41 -14.25
C GLU A 140 24.74 0.58 -13.13
N VAL A 141 24.13 0.37 -11.97
CA VAL A 141 24.42 1.12 -10.74
C VAL A 141 24.76 0.14 -9.63
N GLU A 142 25.93 0.31 -9.02
CA GLU A 142 26.30 -0.44 -7.81
C GLU A 142 25.88 0.36 -6.57
N VAL A 143 25.29 -0.33 -5.59
CA VAL A 143 24.81 0.29 -4.37
C VAL A 143 25.33 -0.42 -3.12
N ASP A 144 25.58 0.37 -2.09
CA ASP A 144 25.78 -0.10 -0.74
C ASP A 144 24.41 -0.41 -0.11
N ILE A 145 24.06 -1.67 -0.11
CA ILE A 145 22.73 -2.15 0.31
C ILE A 145 22.46 -1.82 1.78
N GLU A 146 23.44 -1.89 2.64
CA GLU A 146 23.29 -1.57 4.06
C GLU A 146 22.90 -0.10 4.27
N LYS A 147 23.60 0.81 3.59
CA LYS A 147 23.28 2.24 3.64
C LYS A 147 21.92 2.56 3.02
N TYR A 148 21.56 1.87 1.94
CA TYR A 148 20.25 2.01 1.31
C TYR A 148 19.13 1.61 2.27
N ILE A 149 19.21 0.42 2.88
CA ILE A 149 18.24 -0.08 3.85
C ILE A 149 18.08 0.90 5.01
N LYS A 150 19.20 1.33 5.59
CA LYS A 150 19.19 2.28 6.72
C LYS A 150 18.54 3.61 6.33
N LEU A 151 18.86 4.14 5.16
CA LEU A 151 18.31 5.40 4.68
C LEU A 151 16.78 5.32 4.49
N GLN A 152 16.30 4.24 3.85
CA GLN A 152 14.88 3.98 3.64
C GLN A 152 14.14 3.82 4.98
N TYR A 153 14.69 3.00 5.88
CA TYR A 153 14.13 2.77 7.21
C TYR A 153 14.01 4.07 8.01
N ASP A 154 15.08 4.85 8.07
CA ASP A 154 15.12 6.12 8.80
C ASP A 154 14.11 7.13 8.26
N TYR A 155 13.87 7.13 6.95
CA TYR A 155 12.83 7.96 6.34
C TYR A 155 11.43 7.49 6.73
N LEU A 156 11.12 6.23 6.54
CA LEU A 156 9.79 5.67 6.81
C LEU A 156 9.39 5.82 8.28
N LYS A 157 10.33 5.61 9.20
CA LYS A 157 10.11 5.78 10.66
C LYS A 157 9.72 7.21 11.05
N LYS A 158 10.18 8.20 10.32
CA LYS A 158 9.96 9.63 10.62
C LYS A 158 8.80 10.22 9.84
N THR A 159 8.41 9.58 8.74
CA THR A 159 7.40 10.10 7.83
C THR A 159 5.99 9.74 8.31
N LYS A 160 5.11 10.72 8.30
CA LYS A 160 3.68 10.52 8.59
C LYS A 160 2.90 10.28 7.31
N LYS A 161 1.89 9.43 7.41
CA LYS A 161 0.92 9.24 6.33
C LYS A 161 0.11 10.53 6.13
N ILE A 162 -0.13 10.89 4.89
CA ILE A 162 -0.92 12.04 4.47
C ILE A 162 -2.22 11.58 3.81
N ASN A 163 -3.19 12.47 3.68
CA ASN A 163 -4.41 12.19 2.92
C ASN A 163 -4.05 12.15 1.43
N LEU A 164 -4.26 11.00 0.80
CA LEU A 164 -3.95 10.79 -0.62
C LEU A 164 -5.18 10.96 -1.50
N ALA A 165 -6.31 10.37 -1.09
CA ALA A 165 -7.53 10.37 -1.87
C ALA A 165 -8.77 10.12 -1.01
N THR A 166 -9.93 10.37 -1.59
CA THR A 166 -11.21 9.89 -1.10
C THR A 166 -11.87 9.03 -2.18
N SER A 167 -12.63 8.03 -1.76
CA SER A 167 -13.43 7.20 -2.66
C SER A 167 -14.85 7.10 -2.12
N THR A 168 -15.83 7.18 -3.01
CA THR A 168 -17.25 7.09 -2.64
C THR A 168 -17.82 5.77 -3.11
N VAL A 169 -18.46 5.04 -2.20
CA VAL A 169 -19.12 3.76 -2.46
C VAL A 169 -20.58 3.86 -2.12
N LYS A 170 -21.42 3.30 -3.00
CA LYS A 170 -22.87 3.24 -2.80
C LYS A 170 -23.29 1.94 -2.15
N PHE A 171 -24.23 2.05 -1.24
CA PHE A 171 -24.86 0.95 -0.54
C PHE A 171 -26.37 1.01 -0.74
N THR A 172 -27.03 -0.13 -0.62
CA THR A 172 -28.49 -0.21 -0.68
C THR A 172 -29.03 -1.11 0.42
N LYS A 173 -30.20 -0.80 0.90
CA LYS A 173 -30.94 -1.64 1.85
C LYS A 173 -31.84 -2.58 1.06
N GLY A 174 -31.67 -3.89 1.24
CA GLY A 174 -32.49 -4.91 0.60
C GLY A 174 -33.89 -5.04 1.21
N ASN A 175 -34.72 -5.91 0.64
CA ASN A 175 -36.10 -6.21 1.13
C ASN A 175 -36.07 -6.81 2.55
N ASP A 176 -34.97 -7.38 2.98
CA ASP A 176 -34.73 -7.89 4.32
C ASP A 176 -34.29 -6.82 5.32
N ASN A 177 -34.36 -5.56 4.90
CA ASN A 177 -33.95 -4.39 5.68
C ASN A 177 -32.46 -4.37 6.08
N LYS A 178 -31.59 -5.10 5.32
CA LYS A 178 -30.15 -5.17 5.54
C LYS A 178 -29.38 -4.39 4.48
N TRP A 179 -28.28 -3.76 4.89
CA TRP A 179 -27.37 -3.00 4.02
C TRP A 179 -26.39 -3.92 3.29
N GLN A 180 -26.16 -3.61 2.03
CA GLN A 180 -25.19 -4.27 1.16
C GLN A 180 -24.58 -3.29 0.16
N VAL A 181 -23.39 -3.58 -0.35
CA VAL A 181 -22.74 -2.78 -1.40
C VAL A 181 -23.52 -2.91 -2.71
N VAL A 182 -23.71 -1.81 -3.41
CA VAL A 182 -24.24 -1.80 -4.78
C VAL A 182 -23.15 -2.27 -5.73
N LYS A 183 -23.44 -3.32 -6.52
CA LYS A 183 -22.51 -3.85 -7.53
C LYS A 183 -22.47 -2.98 -8.77
#